data_b88aeaea4a74afbcedd8c6cfcf46396e
#
_entry.id   b88aeaea4a74afbcedd8c6cfcf46396e
#
_cell.length_a   1.000
_cell.length_b   1.000
_cell.length_c   1.000
_cell.angle_alpha   90.00
_cell.angle_beta   90.00
_cell.angle_gamma   90.00
#
_symmetry.space_group_name_H-M   'P 1'
#
loop_
_entity.id
_entity.type
_entity.pdbx_description
1 polymer ?
#
loop_
_entity_poly.entity_id
_entity_poly.type
_entity_poly.pdbx_seq_one_letter_code
_entity_poly.pdbx_strand_id
1 'polypeptide(L)'
;MITEERYLCMGCMSRLDENGKCRCGYDENAPTDSACLPVRTMVGNRYLVGRMISMNGEGITYICFDIENEERAFIEEYMPQNMAKRNELTGEVIPLSGYEAQYKCLMTDFYDLFDALRNFRHTDYIIPVTDVIYDKNTAYAVYKYVKTISYGDYLTHNGGEFTWPQVKKLFMPLFTTLTYLHSNGFVHRGLSPESIRVNAKGQLMISGFGTASLYTKGSAVTPELCEGYSAPEQYSSSSWQGEWTDVYSIAAVLYKSLTGTLPVSAAERKENDTLCPPEELEHNVPSNISDAIMNAMQLSVEYRTQSIDDFTAELLESSKSNTMMYDPQKNGESIGEDIFKKAETVREKPAIKRRDEEPMNRSRKIPWGIIMFVAALAVLLGLLAFIFRFPDELLGLGKNNRNNSSGTGINETSEDASGDSSYNVVVPNFIGRYREKVEGNETYRQFKLVFEEENNSSYPEGMIFEQSIKDKTPVEEGTEILLKVSTGPEKVPMPQCVGLTIEEARALLDEQGIVYQEVPNFSMEYEYNIVYEQSAAEGEEVATGNTMTKVFIYYGANQAAQNSDDNPFHIGGNTYEDDDDDGTIHIG
;
A
#
# COMPACT_ATOMS: atom_id res chain seq x y z
N MET A 1 -40.45 19.39 -7.19
CA MET A 1 -39.20 18.63 -7.23
C MET A 1 -39.29 17.14 -6.79
N ILE A 2 -40.43 16.59 -6.37
CA ILE A 2 -40.57 15.21 -5.84
C ILE A 2 -40.98 14.17 -6.92
N THR A 3 -41.05 14.53 -8.18
CA THR A 3 -41.63 13.67 -9.22
C THR A 3 -40.65 12.96 -10.14
N GLU A 4 -39.40 13.42 -10.27
CA GLU A 4 -38.43 12.79 -11.19
C GLU A 4 -37.65 11.63 -10.55
N GLU A 5 -37.40 11.64 -9.26
CA GLU A 5 -36.67 10.62 -8.51
C GLU A 5 -37.30 9.22 -8.58
N ARG A 6 -38.64 9.17 -8.75
CA ARG A 6 -39.38 7.90 -8.88
C ARG A 6 -39.08 7.15 -10.18
N TYR A 7 -38.51 7.83 -11.17
CA TYR A 7 -38.22 7.26 -12.49
C TYR A 7 -36.74 6.83 -12.64
N LEU A 8 -35.97 6.88 -11.55
CA LEU A 8 -34.57 6.41 -11.56
C LEU A 8 -34.47 4.94 -11.13
N CYS A 9 -33.67 4.20 -11.84
CA CYS A 9 -33.26 2.84 -11.48
C CYS A 9 -32.22 2.87 -10.36
N MET A 10 -32.50 2.28 -9.22
CA MET A 10 -31.56 2.24 -8.09
C MET A 10 -30.32 1.37 -8.37
N GLY A 11 -30.33 0.56 -9.40
CA GLY A 11 -29.18 -0.25 -9.79
C GLY A 11 -28.10 0.50 -10.57
N CYS A 12 -28.45 1.52 -11.37
CA CYS A 12 -27.54 2.21 -12.27
C CYS A 12 -27.81 3.71 -12.45
N MET A 13 -28.77 4.27 -11.74
CA MET A 13 -29.18 5.69 -11.80
C MET A 13 -29.55 6.16 -13.21
N SER A 14 -29.95 5.26 -14.10
CA SER A 14 -30.56 5.61 -15.39
C SER A 14 -32.06 5.80 -15.24
N ARG A 15 -32.67 6.58 -16.12
CA ARG A 15 -34.13 6.68 -16.17
C ARG A 15 -34.75 5.32 -16.55
N LEU A 16 -35.80 4.96 -15.87
CA LEU A 16 -36.61 3.78 -16.18
C LEU A 16 -37.39 3.98 -17.50
N ASP A 17 -37.72 2.91 -18.18
CA ASP A 17 -38.60 2.95 -19.35
C ASP A 17 -40.06 3.22 -18.96
N GLU A 18 -40.96 3.34 -19.95
CA GLU A 18 -42.38 3.62 -19.74
C GLU A 18 -43.09 2.52 -18.90
N ASN A 19 -42.48 1.34 -18.80
CA ASN A 19 -43.00 0.20 -18.03
C ASN A 19 -42.35 0.11 -16.63
N GLY A 20 -41.53 1.09 -16.23
CA GLY A 20 -40.81 1.11 -14.95
C GLY A 20 -39.65 0.12 -14.88
N LYS A 21 -39.10 -0.32 -16.03
CA LYS A 21 -38.02 -1.30 -16.11
C LYS A 21 -36.70 -0.65 -16.53
N CYS A 22 -35.61 -1.23 -16.08
CA CYS A 22 -34.27 -0.86 -16.51
C CYS A 22 -33.55 -2.04 -17.18
N ARG A 23 -32.78 -1.73 -18.22
CA ARG A 23 -31.94 -2.72 -18.91
C ARG A 23 -30.84 -3.35 -18.05
N CYS A 24 -30.46 -2.72 -16.93
CA CYS A 24 -29.44 -3.25 -16.02
C CYS A 24 -29.91 -4.48 -15.22
N GLY A 25 -31.23 -4.78 -15.21
CA GLY A 25 -31.77 -5.96 -14.54
C GLY A 25 -31.77 -5.93 -13.01
N TYR A 26 -31.49 -4.77 -12.40
CA TYR A 26 -31.50 -4.65 -10.94
C TYR A 26 -32.92 -4.82 -10.37
N ASP A 27 -33.04 -5.65 -9.34
CA ASP A 27 -34.27 -5.85 -8.56
C ASP A 27 -34.16 -5.13 -7.21
N GLU A 28 -34.99 -4.10 -7.02
CA GLU A 28 -35.03 -3.33 -5.77
C GLU A 28 -35.57 -4.13 -4.57
N ASN A 29 -36.25 -5.26 -4.82
CA ASN A 29 -36.80 -6.12 -3.77
C ASN A 29 -35.82 -7.24 -3.37
N ALA A 30 -34.64 -7.34 -4.00
CA ALA A 30 -33.63 -8.29 -3.61
C ALA A 30 -33.13 -8.00 -2.19
N PRO A 31 -32.88 -9.02 -1.36
CA PRO A 31 -32.34 -8.82 -0.02
C PRO A 31 -31.01 -8.07 -0.08
N THR A 32 -30.86 -7.05 0.75
CA THR A 32 -29.61 -6.30 0.94
C THR A 32 -29.03 -6.61 2.31
N ASP A 33 -27.70 -6.45 2.46
CA ASP A 33 -27.05 -6.59 3.74
C ASP A 33 -27.59 -5.54 4.73
N SER A 34 -27.80 -5.94 5.99
CA SER A 34 -28.33 -5.07 7.05
C SER A 34 -27.40 -3.91 7.41
N ALA A 35 -26.11 -4.00 7.06
CA ALA A 35 -25.16 -2.92 7.21
C ALA A 35 -25.35 -1.83 6.14
N CYS A 36 -25.98 -2.15 5.00
CA CYS A 36 -26.19 -1.21 3.91
C CYS A 36 -27.30 -0.19 4.21
N LEU A 37 -27.16 1.01 3.64
CA LEU A 37 -28.27 1.95 3.54
C LEU A 37 -29.39 1.36 2.66
N PRO A 38 -30.66 1.52 3.05
CA PRO A 38 -31.77 1.21 2.17
C PRO A 38 -31.67 2.04 0.87
N VAL A 39 -31.97 1.43 -0.26
CA VAL A 39 -32.06 2.16 -1.53
C VAL A 39 -33.10 3.29 -1.42
N ARG A 40 -32.90 4.38 -2.15
CA ARG A 40 -33.69 5.62 -2.08
C ARG A 40 -33.49 6.42 -0.79
N THR A 41 -32.49 6.07 0.05
CA THR A 41 -32.10 6.93 1.17
C THR A 41 -31.48 8.21 0.64
N MET A 42 -31.88 9.35 1.20
CA MET A 42 -31.23 10.65 0.95
C MET A 42 -30.09 10.84 1.94
N VAL A 43 -28.92 11.22 1.43
CA VAL A 43 -27.75 11.61 2.22
C VAL A 43 -27.45 13.08 1.94
N GLY A 44 -27.25 13.87 2.99
CA GLY A 44 -27.00 15.31 2.91
C GLY A 44 -28.11 16.09 2.20
N ASN A 45 -29.35 15.57 2.14
CA ASN A 45 -30.47 16.12 1.36
C ASN A 45 -30.18 16.34 -0.14
N ARG A 46 -29.13 15.73 -0.66
CA ARG A 46 -28.65 15.93 -2.03
C ARG A 46 -28.42 14.62 -2.79
N TYR A 47 -27.90 13.60 -2.15
CA TYR A 47 -27.49 12.38 -2.81
C TYR A 47 -28.52 11.27 -2.58
N LEU A 48 -29.18 10.85 -3.65
CA LEU A 48 -30.12 9.73 -3.63
C LEU A 48 -29.34 8.41 -3.78
N VAL A 49 -29.29 7.60 -2.73
CA VAL A 49 -28.52 6.37 -2.65
C VAL A 49 -29.23 5.24 -3.40
N GLY A 50 -28.49 4.53 -4.24
CA GLY A 50 -28.91 3.31 -4.91
C GLY A 50 -28.25 2.05 -4.34
N ARG A 51 -27.98 1.08 -5.20
CA ARG A 51 -27.40 -0.19 -4.76
C ARG A 51 -25.96 -0.05 -4.25
N MET A 52 -25.60 -0.94 -3.35
CA MET A 52 -24.21 -1.17 -2.97
C MET A 52 -23.38 -1.64 -4.18
N ILE A 53 -22.18 -1.07 -4.32
CA ILE A 53 -21.19 -1.42 -5.34
C ILE A 53 -20.10 -2.32 -4.75
N SER A 54 -19.56 -1.92 -3.61
CA SER A 54 -18.50 -2.63 -2.89
C SER A 54 -18.58 -2.34 -1.40
N MET A 55 -17.94 -3.20 -0.62
CA MET A 55 -17.80 -3.09 0.83
C MET A 55 -16.39 -3.55 1.19
N ASN A 56 -15.72 -2.81 2.05
CA ASN A 56 -14.42 -3.16 2.60
C ASN A 56 -14.42 -3.03 4.13
N GLY A 57 -13.27 -3.11 4.78
CA GLY A 57 -13.17 -3.01 6.23
C GLY A 57 -13.49 -1.62 6.81
N GLU A 58 -13.39 -0.58 6.00
CA GLU A 58 -13.59 0.81 6.38
C GLU A 58 -15.01 1.29 6.08
N GLY A 59 -15.60 0.83 4.96
CA GLY A 59 -16.87 1.38 4.55
C GLY A 59 -17.60 0.64 3.44
N ILE A 60 -18.65 1.30 2.95
CA ILE A 60 -19.56 0.77 1.93
C ILE A 60 -19.73 1.81 0.83
N THR A 61 -19.44 1.41 -0.40
CA THR A 61 -19.61 2.27 -1.58
C THR A 61 -20.94 1.97 -2.28
N TYR A 62 -21.69 3.01 -2.58
CA TYR A 62 -22.95 2.93 -3.32
C TYR A 62 -22.88 3.73 -4.62
N ILE A 63 -23.68 3.33 -5.60
CA ILE A 63 -24.04 4.25 -6.68
C ILE A 63 -25.08 5.24 -6.14
N CYS A 64 -24.95 6.52 -6.51
CA CYS A 64 -25.92 7.53 -6.12
C CYS A 64 -26.25 8.48 -7.27
N PHE A 65 -27.27 9.30 -7.08
CA PHE A 65 -27.66 10.37 -7.98
C PHE A 65 -27.60 11.71 -7.23
N ASP A 66 -26.81 12.62 -7.74
CA ASP A 66 -26.74 14.01 -7.26
C ASP A 66 -27.93 14.77 -7.84
N ILE A 67 -28.91 15.11 -7.00
CA ILE A 67 -30.14 15.78 -7.43
C ILE A 67 -29.94 17.26 -7.78
N GLU A 68 -28.86 17.89 -7.27
CA GLU A 68 -28.55 19.28 -7.60
C GLU A 68 -27.90 19.42 -8.97
N ASN A 69 -26.99 18.51 -9.30
CA ASN A 69 -26.27 18.52 -10.57
C ASN A 69 -26.92 17.61 -11.64
N GLU A 70 -27.96 16.87 -11.29
CA GLU A 70 -28.65 15.89 -12.15
C GLU A 70 -27.71 14.86 -12.78
N GLU A 71 -26.70 14.42 -12.03
CA GLU A 71 -25.69 13.47 -12.51
C GLU A 71 -25.51 12.28 -11.57
N ARG A 72 -24.93 11.20 -12.12
CA ARG A 72 -24.54 10.03 -11.35
C ARG A 72 -23.28 10.32 -10.59
N ALA A 73 -23.18 9.74 -9.39
CA ALA A 73 -21.98 9.76 -8.58
C ALA A 73 -21.79 8.40 -7.88
N PHE A 74 -20.66 8.19 -7.26
CA PHE A 74 -20.49 7.18 -6.22
C PHE A 74 -20.39 7.87 -4.88
N ILE A 75 -20.88 7.22 -3.83
CA ILE A 75 -20.78 7.70 -2.47
C ILE A 75 -20.26 6.58 -1.58
N GLU A 76 -19.21 6.83 -0.85
CA GLU A 76 -18.60 5.91 0.10
C GLU A 76 -18.95 6.35 1.51
N GLU A 77 -19.52 5.45 2.29
CA GLU A 77 -19.93 5.66 3.67
C GLU A 77 -18.90 5.06 4.61
N TYR A 78 -18.41 5.81 5.59
CA TYR A 78 -17.58 5.25 6.64
C TYR A 78 -18.43 4.34 7.55
N MET A 79 -18.26 3.03 7.44
CA MET A 79 -19.07 2.03 8.13
C MET A 79 -18.26 0.77 8.48
N PRO A 80 -17.26 0.86 9.38
CA PRO A 80 -16.46 -0.28 9.79
C PRO A 80 -17.28 -1.25 10.66
N GLN A 81 -17.68 -2.39 10.09
CA GLN A 81 -18.62 -3.32 10.71
C GLN A 81 -18.11 -3.99 11.99
N ASN A 82 -16.80 -4.03 12.21
CA ASN A 82 -16.21 -4.53 13.47
C ASN A 82 -16.29 -3.52 14.62
N MET A 83 -16.60 -2.24 14.34
CA MET A 83 -16.69 -1.17 15.34
C MET A 83 -18.05 -0.47 15.38
N ALA A 84 -18.88 -0.65 14.37
CA ALA A 84 -20.17 0.03 14.27
C ALA A 84 -21.25 -0.88 13.66
N LYS A 85 -22.49 -0.50 13.88
CA LYS A 85 -23.68 -1.13 13.29
C LYS A 85 -24.66 -0.06 12.85
N ARG A 86 -25.58 -0.43 11.96
CA ARG A 86 -26.67 0.46 11.51
C ARG A 86 -27.88 0.34 12.42
N ASN A 87 -28.50 1.46 12.71
CA ASN A 87 -29.85 1.52 13.27
C ASN A 87 -30.87 1.29 12.14
N GLU A 88 -31.61 0.20 12.19
CA GLU A 88 -32.58 -0.18 11.16
C GLU A 88 -33.73 0.82 10.99
N LEU A 89 -34.07 1.60 12.06
CA LEU A 89 -35.18 2.56 12.03
C LEU A 89 -34.77 3.93 11.51
N THR A 90 -33.57 4.42 11.91
CA THR A 90 -33.11 5.78 11.58
C THR A 90 -32.11 5.79 10.42
N GLY A 91 -31.49 4.64 10.11
CA GLY A 91 -30.40 4.51 9.16
C GLY A 91 -29.07 5.07 9.68
N GLU A 92 -29.00 5.52 10.93
CA GLU A 92 -27.80 6.08 11.55
C GLU A 92 -26.79 4.99 11.89
N VAL A 93 -25.51 5.33 11.84
CA VAL A 93 -24.42 4.49 12.30
C VAL A 93 -24.26 4.63 13.81
N ILE A 94 -24.25 3.51 14.50
CA ILE A 94 -24.08 3.44 15.96
C ILE A 94 -22.80 2.69 16.27
N PRO A 95 -21.80 3.33 16.89
CA PRO A 95 -20.61 2.64 17.38
C PRO A 95 -20.97 1.50 18.35
N LEU A 96 -20.24 0.40 18.30
CA LEU A 96 -20.34 -0.68 19.27
C LEU A 96 -19.78 -0.24 20.62
N SER A 97 -20.32 -0.80 21.71
CA SER A 97 -19.88 -0.46 23.06
C SER A 97 -18.38 -0.65 23.26
N GLY A 98 -17.70 0.39 23.69
CA GLY A 98 -16.24 0.43 23.90
C GLY A 98 -15.44 0.91 22.68
N TYR A 99 -16.09 1.16 21.53
CA TYR A 99 -15.44 1.66 20.32
C TYR A 99 -15.79 3.13 20.00
N GLU A 100 -16.59 3.80 20.83
CA GLU A 100 -17.15 5.12 20.53
C GLU A 100 -16.06 6.17 20.21
N ALA A 101 -15.02 6.25 21.04
CA ALA A 101 -13.92 7.18 20.85
C ALA A 101 -13.08 6.84 19.62
N GLN A 102 -12.77 5.53 19.45
CA GLN A 102 -11.96 5.05 18.32
C GLN A 102 -12.70 5.23 16.99
N TYR A 103 -14.01 4.90 16.96
CA TYR A 103 -14.86 5.13 15.80
C TYR A 103 -14.83 6.60 15.38
N LYS A 104 -14.99 7.53 16.36
CA LYS A 104 -14.99 8.97 16.07
C LYS A 104 -13.63 9.43 15.52
N CYS A 105 -12.54 8.97 16.10
CA CYS A 105 -11.18 9.30 15.65
C CYS A 105 -10.97 8.85 14.19
N LEU A 106 -11.19 7.57 13.91
CA LEU A 106 -10.98 7.01 12.57
C LEU A 106 -11.98 7.56 11.52
N MET A 107 -13.20 7.90 11.94
CA MET A 107 -14.16 8.61 11.08
C MET A 107 -13.66 10.02 10.71
N THR A 108 -12.99 10.69 11.65
CA THR A 108 -12.36 11.99 11.37
C THR A 108 -11.19 11.83 10.41
N ASP A 109 -10.34 10.82 10.61
CA ASP A 109 -9.24 10.49 9.67
C ASP A 109 -9.77 10.22 8.25
N PHE A 110 -10.90 9.51 8.14
CA PHE A 110 -11.56 9.28 6.86
C PHE A 110 -12.04 10.60 6.24
N TYR A 111 -12.74 11.43 7.02
CA TYR A 111 -13.22 12.74 6.54
C TYR A 111 -12.06 13.60 6.05
N ASP A 112 -11.02 13.75 6.85
CA ASP A 112 -9.86 14.61 6.56
C ASP A 112 -9.11 14.15 5.32
N LEU A 113 -8.91 12.83 5.15
CA LEU A 113 -8.31 12.25 3.96
C LEU A 113 -9.10 12.65 2.70
N PHE A 114 -10.41 12.44 2.69
CA PHE A 114 -11.22 12.70 1.50
C PHE A 114 -11.48 14.19 1.25
N ASP A 115 -11.55 15.00 2.30
CA ASP A 115 -11.65 16.46 2.14
C ASP A 115 -10.35 17.03 1.54
N ALA A 116 -9.20 16.56 1.98
CA ALA A 116 -7.93 16.92 1.37
C ALA A 116 -7.81 16.43 -0.09
N LEU A 117 -8.28 15.20 -0.40
CA LEU A 117 -8.31 14.68 -1.78
C LEU A 117 -9.22 15.49 -2.73
N ARG A 118 -10.19 16.26 -2.25
CA ARG A 118 -10.98 17.19 -3.08
C ARG A 118 -10.13 18.23 -3.79
N ASN A 119 -8.97 18.59 -3.24
CA ASN A 119 -8.04 19.54 -3.87
C ASN A 119 -7.45 18.99 -5.16
N PHE A 120 -7.44 17.66 -5.35
CA PHE A 120 -6.94 16.97 -6.54
C PHE A 120 -8.03 16.70 -7.60
N ARG A 121 -9.24 17.21 -7.43
CA ARG A 121 -10.40 16.97 -8.34
C ARG A 121 -10.16 17.38 -9.80
N HIS A 122 -9.18 18.23 -10.06
CA HIS A 122 -8.77 18.67 -11.40
C HIS A 122 -7.52 17.97 -11.91
N THR A 123 -6.98 17.02 -11.15
CA THR A 123 -5.80 16.24 -11.54
C THR A 123 -6.26 15.07 -12.41
N ASP A 124 -5.66 14.93 -13.59
CA ASP A 124 -5.88 13.77 -14.44
C ASP A 124 -5.36 12.50 -13.75
N TYR A 125 -5.89 11.34 -14.16
CA TYR A 125 -5.49 10.02 -13.67
C TYR A 125 -5.86 9.70 -12.21
N ILE A 126 -6.70 10.54 -11.56
CA ILE A 126 -7.35 10.24 -10.28
C ILE A 126 -8.86 10.27 -10.49
N ILE A 127 -9.62 9.36 -9.84
CA ILE A 127 -11.08 9.49 -9.79
C ILE A 127 -11.40 10.61 -8.81
N PRO A 128 -12.00 11.74 -9.28
CA PRO A 128 -12.15 12.92 -8.45
C PRO A 128 -13.10 12.71 -7.27
N VAL A 129 -12.68 13.10 -6.06
CA VAL A 129 -13.57 13.35 -4.94
C VAL A 129 -14.23 14.72 -5.16
N THR A 130 -15.55 14.77 -5.16
CA THR A 130 -16.32 15.99 -5.47
C THR A 130 -16.91 16.63 -4.22
N ASP A 131 -17.23 15.83 -3.20
CA ASP A 131 -17.80 16.29 -1.95
C ASP A 131 -17.44 15.38 -0.79
N VAL A 132 -17.48 15.91 0.45
CA VAL A 132 -17.37 15.15 1.70
C VAL A 132 -18.37 15.71 2.69
N ILE A 133 -19.20 14.88 3.28
CA ILE A 133 -20.31 15.31 4.12
C ILE A 133 -20.45 14.46 5.38
N TYR A 134 -20.97 15.08 6.44
CA TYR A 134 -21.44 14.38 7.62
C TYR A 134 -22.96 14.22 7.58
N ASP A 135 -23.45 12.99 7.69
CA ASP A 135 -24.87 12.68 7.86
C ASP A 135 -25.02 11.34 8.59
N LYS A 136 -26.17 11.05 9.17
CA LYS A 136 -26.49 9.75 9.80
C LYS A 136 -25.42 9.25 10.78
N ASN A 137 -24.79 10.16 11.50
CA ASN A 137 -23.74 9.90 12.49
C ASN A 137 -22.48 9.24 11.90
N THR A 138 -22.19 9.51 10.62
CA THR A 138 -21.00 9.07 9.92
C THR A 138 -20.57 10.08 8.86
N ALA A 139 -19.40 9.82 8.22
CA ALA A 139 -18.86 10.59 7.12
C ALA A 139 -19.09 9.88 5.78
N TYR A 140 -19.25 10.66 4.73
CA TYR A 140 -19.42 10.20 3.37
C TYR A 140 -18.47 10.94 2.43
N ALA A 141 -17.77 10.20 1.56
CA ALA A 141 -16.99 10.75 0.45
C ALA A 141 -17.76 10.54 -0.86
N VAL A 142 -17.88 11.59 -1.66
CA VAL A 142 -18.59 11.55 -2.95
C VAL A 142 -17.59 11.64 -4.09
N TYR A 143 -17.68 10.68 -5.02
CA TYR A 143 -16.80 10.61 -6.17
C TYR A 143 -17.56 10.88 -7.46
N LYS A 144 -16.89 11.53 -8.39
CA LYS A 144 -17.41 11.67 -9.75
C LYS A 144 -17.65 10.29 -10.38
N TYR A 145 -18.80 10.12 -11.01
CA TYR A 145 -19.06 8.93 -11.80
C TYR A 145 -18.19 8.93 -13.05
N VAL A 146 -17.22 8.04 -13.08
CA VAL A 146 -16.39 7.75 -14.25
C VAL A 146 -16.60 6.30 -14.66
N LYS A 147 -16.97 6.07 -15.92
CA LYS A 147 -17.15 4.71 -16.42
C LYS A 147 -15.78 4.07 -16.62
N THR A 148 -15.45 3.08 -15.81
CA THR A 148 -14.17 2.39 -15.79
C THR A 148 -14.33 0.90 -15.61
N ILE A 149 -13.29 0.14 -15.97
CA ILE A 149 -13.11 -1.27 -15.57
C ILE A 149 -11.84 -1.36 -14.71
N SER A 150 -11.65 -2.46 -13.95
CA SER A 150 -10.40 -2.66 -13.23
C SER A 150 -9.23 -2.88 -14.20
N TYR A 151 -8.01 -2.53 -13.79
CA TYR A 151 -6.83 -2.85 -14.57
C TYR A 151 -6.62 -4.37 -14.68
N GLY A 152 -7.01 -5.13 -13.65
CA GLY A 152 -6.98 -6.59 -13.68
C GLY A 152 -7.87 -7.17 -14.76
N ASP A 153 -9.11 -6.68 -14.88
CA ASP A 153 -10.03 -7.04 -15.98
C ASP A 153 -9.43 -6.64 -17.35
N TYR A 154 -8.89 -5.41 -17.43
CA TYR A 154 -8.27 -4.89 -18.65
C TYR A 154 -7.09 -5.76 -19.09
N LEU A 155 -6.17 -6.11 -18.17
CA LEU A 155 -5.04 -6.97 -18.43
C LEU A 155 -5.49 -8.36 -18.91
N THR A 156 -6.45 -8.96 -18.23
CA THR A 156 -7.02 -10.28 -18.60
C THR A 156 -7.63 -10.29 -20.00
N HIS A 157 -8.38 -9.24 -20.35
CA HIS A 157 -8.99 -9.11 -21.68
C HIS A 157 -7.98 -8.89 -22.81
N ASN A 158 -6.75 -8.44 -22.45
CA ASN A 158 -5.65 -8.21 -23.40
C ASN A 158 -4.62 -9.36 -23.44
N GLY A 159 -4.95 -10.52 -22.92
CA GLY A 159 -4.09 -11.70 -22.99
C GLY A 159 -3.35 -12.02 -21.69
N GLY A 160 -3.50 -11.20 -20.66
CA GLY A 160 -2.96 -11.45 -19.32
C GLY A 160 -1.56 -10.87 -19.06
N GLU A 161 -0.87 -10.39 -20.11
CA GLU A 161 0.45 -9.79 -20.03
C GLU A 161 0.64 -8.69 -21.10
N PHE A 162 1.59 -7.80 -20.86
CA PHE A 162 1.98 -6.73 -21.78
C PHE A 162 3.49 -6.69 -21.98
N THR A 163 3.91 -6.21 -23.15
CA THR A 163 5.32 -5.87 -23.39
C THR A 163 5.70 -4.60 -22.66
N TRP A 164 7.01 -4.42 -22.37
CA TRP A 164 7.50 -3.19 -21.74
C TRP A 164 7.07 -1.88 -22.43
N PRO A 165 7.12 -1.74 -23.78
CA PRO A 165 6.63 -0.53 -24.44
C PRO A 165 5.16 -0.22 -24.17
N GLN A 166 4.29 -1.25 -24.04
CA GLN A 166 2.88 -1.08 -23.70
C GLN A 166 2.72 -0.65 -22.24
N VAL A 167 3.40 -1.32 -21.29
CA VAL A 167 3.42 -0.95 -19.87
C VAL A 167 3.92 0.48 -19.70
N LYS A 168 5.06 0.83 -20.30
CA LYS A 168 5.61 2.19 -20.26
C LYS A 168 4.59 3.23 -20.69
N LYS A 169 3.91 3.02 -21.84
CA LYS A 169 2.90 3.96 -22.35
C LYS A 169 1.72 4.15 -21.39
N LEU A 170 1.29 3.07 -20.71
CA LEU A 170 0.16 3.10 -19.79
C LEU A 170 0.53 3.75 -18.45
N PHE A 171 1.68 3.40 -17.88
CA PHE A 171 2.02 3.73 -16.50
C PHE A 171 2.78 5.05 -16.31
N MET A 172 3.52 5.54 -17.29
CA MET A 172 4.27 6.81 -17.13
C MET A 172 3.39 7.99 -16.69
N PRO A 173 2.18 8.21 -17.28
CA PRO A 173 1.30 9.28 -16.78
C PRO A 173 0.81 9.04 -15.33
N LEU A 174 0.59 7.77 -14.96
CA LEU A 174 0.18 7.41 -13.61
C LEU A 174 1.30 7.67 -12.60
N PHE A 175 2.56 7.39 -12.95
CA PHE A 175 3.72 7.68 -12.10
C PHE A 175 3.86 9.17 -11.82
N THR A 176 3.72 10.02 -12.84
CA THR A 176 3.70 11.49 -12.63
C THR A 176 2.61 11.90 -11.63
N THR A 177 1.45 11.26 -11.69
CA THR A 177 0.35 11.53 -10.75
C THR A 177 0.66 11.03 -9.35
N LEU A 178 1.27 9.84 -9.20
CA LEU A 178 1.70 9.32 -7.90
C LEU A 178 2.77 10.20 -7.26
N THR A 179 3.79 10.62 -8.03
CA THR A 179 4.80 11.59 -7.55
C THR A 179 4.14 12.88 -7.06
N TYR A 180 3.15 13.40 -7.80
CA TYR A 180 2.43 14.59 -7.39
C TYR A 180 1.62 14.38 -6.10
N LEU A 181 0.99 13.22 -5.92
CA LEU A 181 0.31 12.87 -4.66
C LEU A 181 1.30 12.78 -3.51
N HIS A 182 2.41 12.07 -3.70
CA HIS A 182 3.45 11.90 -2.68
C HIS A 182 4.07 13.24 -2.26
N SER A 183 4.37 14.14 -3.22
CA SER A 183 4.88 15.49 -2.91
C SER A 183 3.91 16.36 -2.11
N ASN A 184 2.63 15.96 -2.05
CA ASN A 184 1.59 16.59 -1.23
C ASN A 184 1.23 15.74 0.01
N GLY A 185 2.07 14.77 0.38
CA GLY A 185 1.91 13.95 1.58
C GLY A 185 0.89 12.80 1.48
N PHE A 186 0.36 12.50 0.28
CA PHE A 186 -0.62 11.43 0.08
C PHE A 186 0.03 10.14 -0.34
N VAL A 187 0.03 9.14 0.52
CA VAL A 187 0.43 7.76 0.22
C VAL A 187 -0.84 6.93 0.03
N HIS A 188 -0.93 6.22 -1.09
CA HIS A 188 -2.15 5.46 -1.44
C HIS A 188 -2.33 4.18 -0.63
N ARG A 189 -1.25 3.42 -0.37
CA ARG A 189 -1.15 2.19 0.43
C ARG A 189 -1.91 0.97 -0.13
N GLY A 190 -2.88 1.16 -1.02
CA GLY A 190 -3.75 0.12 -1.59
C GLY A 190 -3.61 -0.06 -3.11
N LEU A 191 -2.44 0.26 -3.70
CA LEU A 191 -2.23 0.08 -5.14
C LEU A 191 -2.27 -1.39 -5.53
N SER A 192 -3.19 -1.73 -6.44
CA SER A 192 -3.39 -3.08 -6.95
C SER A 192 -4.09 -3.00 -8.31
N PRO A 193 -4.19 -4.11 -9.06
CA PRO A 193 -4.96 -4.12 -10.30
C PRO A 193 -6.45 -3.76 -10.14
N GLU A 194 -7.00 -3.84 -8.91
CA GLU A 194 -8.40 -3.47 -8.64
C GLU A 194 -8.56 -1.98 -8.34
N SER A 195 -7.63 -1.37 -7.61
CA SER A 195 -7.65 0.07 -7.31
C SER A 195 -7.23 0.93 -8.50
N ILE A 196 -6.44 0.38 -9.42
CA ILE A 196 -6.12 1.02 -10.71
C ILE A 196 -7.26 0.74 -11.68
N ARG A 197 -7.86 1.80 -12.20
CA ARG A 197 -9.02 1.75 -13.11
C ARG A 197 -8.63 2.17 -14.52
N VAL A 198 -9.29 1.60 -15.53
CA VAL A 198 -9.10 1.99 -16.93
C VAL A 198 -10.36 2.67 -17.44
N ASN A 199 -10.25 3.91 -17.91
CA ASN A 199 -11.37 4.65 -18.47
C ASN A 199 -11.64 4.31 -19.95
N ALA A 200 -12.70 4.87 -20.53
CA ALA A 200 -13.08 4.62 -21.93
C ALA A 200 -12.03 5.07 -22.97
N LYS A 201 -11.07 5.93 -22.57
CA LYS A 201 -9.96 6.37 -23.43
C LYS A 201 -8.73 5.46 -23.31
N GLY A 202 -8.79 4.39 -22.50
CA GLY A 202 -7.66 3.51 -22.22
C GLY A 202 -6.61 4.11 -21.28
N GLN A 203 -6.96 5.16 -20.52
CA GLN A 203 -6.07 5.81 -19.55
C GLN A 203 -6.27 5.17 -18.18
N LEU A 204 -5.16 4.97 -17.45
CA LEU A 204 -5.21 4.50 -16.07
C LEU A 204 -5.68 5.64 -15.15
N MET A 205 -6.42 5.29 -14.13
CA MET A 205 -6.88 6.22 -13.09
C MET A 205 -6.75 5.54 -11.72
N ILE A 206 -6.34 6.28 -10.71
CA ILE A 206 -6.22 5.83 -9.32
C ILE A 206 -7.58 5.96 -8.63
N SER A 207 -7.96 4.94 -7.88
CA SER A 207 -9.14 4.90 -7.00
C SER A 207 -8.86 4.02 -5.79
N GLY A 208 -9.78 3.97 -4.82
CA GLY A 208 -9.65 3.09 -3.65
C GLY A 208 -8.67 3.63 -2.62
N PHE A 209 -8.63 4.95 -2.46
CA PHE A 209 -8.00 5.58 -1.32
C PHE A 209 -8.70 5.12 -0.03
N GLY A 210 -7.95 5.00 1.04
CA GLY A 210 -8.46 4.68 2.35
C GLY A 210 -7.48 5.10 3.43
N THR A 211 -7.91 5.12 4.68
CA THR A 211 -7.03 5.48 5.78
C THR A 211 -5.89 4.47 5.96
N ALA A 212 -4.83 4.88 6.63
CA ALA A 212 -3.71 3.97 6.92
C ALA A 212 -4.17 2.73 7.71
N SER A 213 -5.21 2.87 8.52
CA SER A 213 -5.79 1.79 9.32
C SER A 213 -6.37 0.68 8.47
N LEU A 214 -6.99 0.99 7.32
CA LEU A 214 -7.52 0.00 6.38
C LEU A 214 -6.42 -0.89 5.81
N TYR A 215 -5.26 -0.34 5.56
CA TYR A 215 -4.13 -1.04 4.93
C TYR A 215 -3.07 -1.52 5.94
N THR A 216 -3.44 -1.70 7.21
CA THR A 216 -2.53 -2.15 8.27
C THR A 216 -3.09 -3.38 8.97
N LYS A 217 -2.36 -4.50 8.95
CA LYS A 217 -2.74 -5.72 9.67
C LYS A 217 -2.70 -5.49 11.18
N GLY A 218 -3.77 -5.88 11.87
CA GLY A 218 -3.89 -5.71 13.32
C GLY A 218 -4.35 -4.32 13.77
N SER A 219 -4.78 -3.46 12.82
CA SER A 219 -5.51 -2.23 13.15
C SER A 219 -6.92 -2.53 13.68
N ALA A 220 -7.60 -1.51 14.18
CA ALA A 220 -8.98 -1.63 14.64
C ALA A 220 -9.98 -1.83 13.48
N VAL A 221 -9.61 -1.44 12.27
CA VAL A 221 -10.38 -1.69 11.04
C VAL A 221 -10.01 -3.06 10.49
N THR A 222 -10.95 -3.75 9.85
CA THR A 222 -10.62 -5.00 9.12
C THR A 222 -9.68 -4.67 7.96
N PRO A 223 -8.44 -5.20 7.94
CA PRO A 223 -7.45 -4.80 6.95
C PRO A 223 -7.82 -5.29 5.55
N GLU A 224 -7.58 -4.44 4.55
CA GLU A 224 -7.69 -4.77 3.14
C GLU A 224 -6.29 -4.90 2.53
N LEU A 225 -5.67 -6.06 2.71
CA LEU A 225 -4.37 -6.39 2.14
C LEU A 225 -4.57 -7.13 0.82
N CYS A 226 -3.89 -6.67 -0.22
CA CYS A 226 -3.92 -7.28 -1.55
C CYS A 226 -2.77 -8.29 -1.67
N GLU A 227 -3.11 -9.59 -1.78
CA GLU A 227 -2.12 -10.66 -1.92
C GLU A 227 -1.20 -10.41 -3.12
N GLY A 228 0.11 -10.51 -2.89
CA GLY A 228 1.15 -10.25 -3.88
C GLY A 228 1.48 -8.76 -4.10
N TYR A 229 0.58 -7.84 -3.76
CA TYR A 229 0.74 -6.40 -4.01
C TYR A 229 1.03 -5.58 -2.75
N SER A 230 0.54 -6.01 -1.58
CA SER A 230 0.77 -5.31 -0.32
C SER A 230 2.22 -5.45 0.14
N ALA A 231 2.81 -4.31 0.52
CA ALA A 231 4.20 -4.23 0.98
C ALA A 231 4.41 -4.89 2.36
N PRO A 232 5.64 -5.35 2.67
CA PRO A 232 5.95 -6.06 3.92
C PRO A 232 5.57 -5.32 5.21
N GLU A 233 5.70 -4.00 5.23
CA GLU A 233 5.37 -3.14 6.38
C GLU A 233 3.87 -3.10 6.69
N GLN A 234 3.01 -3.33 5.72
CA GLN A 234 1.55 -3.37 5.90
C GLN A 234 1.07 -4.57 6.72
N TYR A 235 1.91 -5.60 6.86
CA TYR A 235 1.64 -6.77 7.69
C TYR A 235 1.99 -6.57 9.17
N SER A 236 2.28 -5.33 9.60
CA SER A 236 2.62 -5.00 10.98
C SER A 236 2.00 -3.67 11.39
N SER A 237 1.39 -3.61 12.57
CA SER A 237 0.84 -2.38 13.14
C SER A 237 1.91 -1.42 13.68
N SER A 238 3.16 -1.90 13.81
CA SER A 238 4.29 -1.11 14.32
C SER A 238 5.23 -0.62 13.23
N SER A 239 4.98 -0.98 11.97
CA SER A 239 5.84 -0.59 10.85
C SER A 239 5.30 0.66 10.17
N TRP A 240 6.18 1.61 9.87
CA TRP A 240 5.84 2.82 9.14
C TRP A 240 5.57 2.51 7.67
N GLN A 241 4.58 3.21 7.11
CA GLN A 241 4.20 3.16 5.70
C GLN A 241 4.44 4.53 5.08
N GLY A 242 5.14 4.56 3.96
CA GLY A 242 5.49 5.79 3.24
C GLY A 242 5.40 5.61 1.73
N GLU A 243 6.02 6.51 0.97
CA GLU A 243 6.06 6.45 -0.50
C GLU A 243 6.61 5.12 -1.01
N TRP A 244 7.60 4.56 -0.31
CA TRP A 244 8.18 3.24 -0.59
C TRP A 244 7.17 2.08 -0.52
N THR A 245 6.05 2.26 0.20
CA THR A 245 4.95 1.29 0.24
C THR A 245 4.25 1.24 -1.10
N ASP A 246 3.97 2.39 -1.70
CA ASP A 246 3.37 2.48 -3.03
C ASP A 246 4.35 2.06 -4.12
N VAL A 247 5.65 2.32 -3.95
CA VAL A 247 6.71 1.83 -4.85
C VAL A 247 6.69 0.30 -4.94
N TYR A 248 6.62 -0.40 -3.79
CA TYR A 248 6.50 -1.85 -3.77
C TYR A 248 5.23 -2.31 -4.51
N SER A 249 4.11 -1.72 -4.18
CA SER A 249 2.82 -2.14 -4.72
C SER A 249 2.72 -1.92 -6.23
N ILE A 250 3.18 -0.76 -6.73
CA ILE A 250 3.16 -0.48 -8.17
C ILE A 250 4.17 -1.34 -8.94
N ALA A 251 5.33 -1.63 -8.35
CA ALA A 251 6.30 -2.57 -8.93
C ALA A 251 5.72 -3.99 -9.03
N ALA A 252 4.97 -4.43 -8.03
CA ALA A 252 4.24 -5.71 -8.06
C ALA A 252 3.16 -5.75 -9.16
N VAL A 253 2.48 -4.61 -9.43
CA VAL A 253 1.56 -4.48 -10.56
C VAL A 253 2.30 -4.57 -11.89
N LEU A 254 3.47 -3.93 -12.02
CA LEU A 254 4.30 -4.04 -13.21
C LEU A 254 4.83 -5.46 -13.42
N TYR A 255 5.27 -6.11 -12.35
CA TYR A 255 5.69 -7.51 -12.36
C TYR A 255 4.59 -8.39 -12.99
N LYS A 256 3.36 -8.31 -12.44
CA LYS A 256 2.20 -9.05 -12.98
C LYS A 256 1.90 -8.69 -14.42
N SER A 257 2.02 -7.40 -14.77
CA SER A 257 1.71 -6.91 -16.12
C SER A 257 2.69 -7.43 -17.18
N LEU A 258 3.96 -7.62 -16.81
CA LEU A 258 5.02 -8.05 -17.73
C LEU A 258 5.17 -9.57 -17.81
N THR A 259 4.86 -10.29 -16.72
CA THR A 259 5.10 -11.73 -16.62
C THR A 259 3.83 -12.57 -16.69
N GLY A 260 2.65 -11.93 -16.62
CA GLY A 260 1.39 -12.66 -16.48
C GLY A 260 1.26 -13.40 -15.14
N THR A 261 2.26 -13.38 -14.26
CA THR A 261 2.33 -14.14 -13.00
C THR A 261 2.11 -13.25 -11.79
N LEU A 262 1.27 -13.69 -10.84
CA LEU A 262 1.12 -13.00 -9.56
C LEU A 262 2.42 -13.14 -8.75
N PRO A 263 3.03 -12.05 -8.27
CA PRO A 263 4.21 -12.17 -7.42
C PRO A 263 3.87 -12.84 -6.08
N VAL A 264 4.84 -13.56 -5.52
CA VAL A 264 4.73 -14.19 -4.20
C VAL A 264 4.47 -13.11 -3.15
N SER A 265 3.55 -13.36 -2.22
CA SER A 265 3.17 -12.38 -1.21
C SER A 265 4.35 -12.01 -0.29
N ALA A 266 4.40 -10.75 0.16
CA ALA A 266 5.45 -10.29 1.08
C ALA A 266 5.51 -11.11 2.38
N ALA A 267 4.39 -11.64 2.84
CA ALA A 267 4.34 -12.51 4.01
C ALA A 267 5.06 -13.84 3.79
N GLU A 268 4.82 -14.49 2.65
CA GLU A 268 5.50 -15.74 2.29
C GLU A 268 6.98 -15.50 1.99
N ARG A 269 7.32 -14.41 1.30
CA ARG A 269 8.70 -14.02 1.01
C ARG A 269 9.54 -13.78 2.26
N LYS A 270 8.94 -13.27 3.36
CA LYS A 270 9.63 -13.14 4.65
C LYS A 270 10.07 -14.48 5.24
N GLU A 271 9.32 -15.54 4.99
CA GLU A 271 9.68 -16.89 5.43
C GLU A 271 10.70 -17.54 4.50
N ASN A 272 10.49 -17.42 3.21
CA ASN A 272 11.39 -17.94 2.16
C ASN A 272 11.19 -17.13 0.87
N ASP A 273 12.15 -16.27 0.53
CA ASP A 273 12.04 -15.44 -0.67
C ASP A 273 12.32 -16.24 -1.94
N THR A 274 11.24 -16.55 -2.64
CA THR A 274 11.25 -17.29 -3.92
C THR A 274 10.79 -16.42 -5.09
N LEU A 275 10.80 -15.09 -4.94
CA LEU A 275 10.44 -14.20 -6.03
C LEU A 275 11.45 -14.32 -7.17
N CYS A 276 10.98 -14.78 -8.31
CA CYS A 276 11.80 -14.94 -9.51
C CYS A 276 11.90 -13.58 -10.25
N PRO A 277 13.09 -13.19 -10.72
CA PRO A 277 13.23 -11.99 -11.55
C PRO A 277 12.34 -12.05 -12.81
N PRO A 278 11.69 -10.95 -13.21
CA PRO A 278 10.82 -10.92 -14.40
C PRO A 278 11.45 -11.46 -15.68
N GLU A 279 12.75 -11.20 -15.92
CA GLU A 279 13.48 -11.68 -17.11
C GLU A 279 13.67 -13.20 -17.17
N GLU A 280 13.63 -13.88 -16.02
CA GLU A 280 13.71 -15.34 -15.94
C GLU A 280 12.36 -16.01 -16.26
N LEU A 281 11.24 -15.31 -15.99
CA LEU A 281 9.91 -15.80 -16.29
C LEU A 281 9.51 -15.48 -17.73
N GLU A 282 9.86 -14.29 -18.22
CA GLU A 282 9.51 -13.83 -19.56
C GLU A 282 10.72 -13.15 -20.21
N HIS A 283 11.34 -13.85 -21.17
CA HIS A 283 12.60 -13.45 -21.83
C HIS A 283 12.53 -12.13 -22.61
N ASN A 284 11.33 -11.60 -22.85
CA ASN A 284 11.14 -10.31 -23.52
C ASN A 284 11.20 -9.11 -22.56
N VAL A 285 11.35 -9.35 -21.26
CA VAL A 285 11.55 -8.28 -20.27
C VAL A 285 13.02 -7.86 -20.27
N PRO A 286 13.34 -6.59 -20.55
CA PRO A 286 14.74 -6.13 -20.50
C PRO A 286 15.32 -6.24 -19.08
N SER A 287 16.61 -6.63 -18.95
CA SER A 287 17.25 -6.84 -17.65
C SER A 287 17.21 -5.61 -16.75
N ASN A 288 17.40 -4.40 -17.29
CA ASN A 288 17.29 -3.17 -16.50
C ASN A 288 15.89 -2.96 -15.92
N ILE A 289 14.84 -3.40 -16.61
CA ILE A 289 13.45 -3.32 -16.12
C ILE A 289 13.22 -4.39 -15.05
N SER A 290 13.74 -5.59 -15.27
CA SER A 290 13.73 -6.67 -14.27
C SER A 290 14.43 -6.22 -12.98
N ASP A 291 15.62 -5.66 -13.08
CA ASP A 291 16.42 -5.17 -11.96
C ASP A 291 15.67 -4.06 -11.19
N ALA A 292 15.13 -3.06 -11.90
CA ALA A 292 14.36 -1.98 -11.28
C ALA A 292 13.14 -2.50 -10.50
N ILE A 293 12.40 -3.45 -11.06
CA ILE A 293 11.26 -4.08 -10.39
C ILE A 293 11.73 -4.84 -9.14
N MET A 294 12.83 -5.60 -9.22
CA MET A 294 13.36 -6.35 -8.09
C MET A 294 13.88 -5.42 -6.97
N ASN A 295 14.49 -4.27 -7.32
CA ASN A 295 14.89 -3.25 -6.36
C ASN A 295 13.67 -2.64 -5.66
N ALA A 296 12.64 -2.27 -6.42
CA ALA A 296 11.41 -1.72 -5.89
C ALA A 296 10.59 -2.73 -5.05
N MET A 297 10.80 -4.03 -5.26
CA MET A 297 10.16 -5.10 -4.49
C MET A 297 11.04 -5.70 -3.38
N GLN A 298 12.10 -5.01 -2.95
CA GLN A 298 12.89 -5.43 -1.79
C GLN A 298 12.02 -5.49 -0.53
N LEU A 299 12.21 -6.54 0.28
CA LEU A 299 11.44 -6.73 1.53
C LEU A 299 11.82 -5.71 2.59
N SER A 300 13.11 -5.39 2.69
CA SER A 300 13.61 -4.35 3.59
C SER A 300 13.44 -2.99 2.95
N VAL A 301 12.85 -2.05 3.69
CA VAL A 301 12.60 -0.68 3.21
C VAL A 301 13.93 0.02 2.87
N GLU A 302 14.98 -0.23 3.64
CA GLU A 302 16.30 0.39 3.48
C GLU A 302 16.99 0.05 2.14
N TYR A 303 16.62 -1.10 1.55
CA TYR A 303 17.17 -1.54 0.26
C TYR A 303 16.22 -1.32 -0.91
N ARG A 304 15.01 -0.86 -0.62
CA ARG A 304 13.99 -0.61 -1.62
C ARG A 304 14.18 0.76 -2.25
N THR A 305 13.87 0.90 -3.53
CA THR A 305 13.69 2.19 -4.19
C THR A 305 12.69 3.04 -3.38
N GLN A 306 13.06 4.28 -3.04
CA GLN A 306 12.37 5.06 -2.03
C GLN A 306 11.20 5.88 -2.55
N SER A 307 11.26 6.33 -3.80
CA SER A 307 10.24 7.19 -4.41
C SER A 307 9.81 6.69 -5.79
N ILE A 308 8.66 7.15 -6.27
CA ILE A 308 8.19 6.89 -7.64
C ILE A 308 9.11 7.53 -8.67
N ASP A 309 9.73 8.67 -8.34
CA ASP A 309 10.68 9.34 -9.24
C ASP A 309 11.96 8.51 -9.40
N ASP A 310 12.52 7.98 -8.30
CA ASP A 310 13.67 7.07 -8.35
C ASP A 310 13.33 5.81 -9.15
N PHE A 311 12.19 5.20 -8.87
CA PHE A 311 11.72 4.03 -9.60
C PHE A 311 11.55 4.31 -11.09
N THR A 312 10.99 5.46 -11.44
CA THR A 312 10.86 5.91 -12.83
C THR A 312 12.23 6.10 -13.48
N ALA A 313 13.19 6.67 -12.77
CA ALA A 313 14.55 6.84 -13.26
C ALA A 313 15.22 5.48 -13.55
N GLU A 314 15.14 4.52 -12.61
CA GLU A 314 15.64 3.15 -12.79
C GLU A 314 15.01 2.46 -14.02
N LEU A 315 13.70 2.58 -14.20
CA LEU A 315 12.98 2.01 -15.36
C LEU A 315 13.38 2.65 -16.69
N LEU A 316 13.83 3.91 -16.68
CA LEU A 316 14.22 4.66 -17.88
C LEU A 316 15.71 4.64 -18.16
N GLU A 317 16.55 4.18 -17.22
CA GLU A 317 17.99 4.01 -17.45
C GLU A 317 18.21 3.05 -18.61
N SER A 318 18.78 3.57 -19.66
CA SER A 318 19.15 2.76 -20.83
C SER A 318 20.29 1.83 -20.44
N SER A 319 20.11 0.53 -20.56
CA SER A 319 21.26 -0.35 -20.75
C SER A 319 22.13 0.30 -21.83
N LYS A 320 23.40 0.53 -21.55
CA LYS A 320 24.36 1.13 -22.49
C LYS A 320 24.58 0.23 -23.70
N SER A 321 23.55 0.02 -24.50
CA SER A 321 23.70 -0.45 -25.89
C SER A 321 22.38 -0.27 -26.67
N ASN A 322 22.52 0.43 -27.80
CA ASN A 322 21.56 0.63 -28.89
C ASN A 322 20.47 1.69 -28.74
N THR A 323 20.85 2.89 -29.14
CA THR A 323 20.00 3.98 -29.61
C THR A 323 19.15 3.52 -30.80
N MET A 324 17.84 3.34 -30.57
CA MET A 324 16.85 3.51 -31.64
C MET A 324 15.92 4.65 -31.24
N MET A 325 15.97 5.72 -32.03
CA MET A 325 15.09 6.89 -31.90
C MET A 325 13.64 6.46 -32.09
N TYR A 326 12.81 6.80 -31.09
CA TYR A 326 11.36 6.63 -31.12
C TYR A 326 10.72 7.81 -31.88
N ASP A 327 9.93 7.51 -32.89
CA ASP A 327 9.10 8.48 -33.64
C ASP A 327 7.66 8.45 -33.10
N PRO A 328 7.15 9.52 -32.46
CA PRO A 328 5.84 9.54 -31.81
C PRO A 328 4.62 9.55 -32.77
N GLN A 329 4.83 9.62 -34.08
CA GLN A 329 3.75 9.92 -35.03
C GLN A 329 3.16 8.72 -35.78
N LYS A 330 3.57 7.48 -35.54
CA LYS A 330 3.18 6.37 -36.43
C LYS A 330 2.17 5.33 -35.91
N ASN A 331 1.73 5.35 -34.65
CA ASN A 331 0.72 4.39 -34.17
C ASN A 331 -0.36 5.06 -33.32
N GLY A 332 -1.29 5.74 -34.01
CA GLY A 332 -2.50 6.33 -33.44
C GLY A 332 -3.73 5.46 -33.60
N GLU A 333 -3.67 4.17 -33.27
CA GLU A 333 -4.86 3.35 -33.14
C GLU A 333 -5.24 3.19 -31.67
N SER A 334 -6.45 3.67 -31.32
CA SER A 334 -7.03 3.63 -29.99
C SER A 334 -7.39 2.19 -29.63
N ILE A 335 -6.46 1.49 -28.99
CA ILE A 335 -6.66 0.13 -28.47
C ILE A 335 -7.76 0.09 -27.39
N GLY A 336 -8.10 1.24 -26.78
CA GLY A 336 -9.01 1.33 -25.65
C GLY A 336 -10.52 1.18 -25.97
N GLU A 337 -10.99 1.71 -27.11
CA GLU A 337 -12.44 1.76 -27.37
C GLU A 337 -13.08 0.40 -27.66
N ASP A 338 -12.39 -0.47 -28.40
CA ASP A 338 -12.97 -1.76 -28.78
C ASP A 338 -12.97 -2.77 -27.61
N ILE A 339 -11.99 -2.69 -26.73
CA ILE A 339 -11.88 -3.54 -25.54
C ILE A 339 -12.90 -3.14 -24.49
N PHE A 340 -13.11 -1.83 -24.31
CA PHE A 340 -14.14 -1.32 -23.42
C PHE A 340 -15.54 -1.76 -23.85
N LYS A 341 -15.83 -1.74 -25.16
CA LYS A 341 -17.08 -2.28 -25.74
C LYS A 341 -17.20 -3.78 -25.51
N LYS A 342 -16.10 -4.54 -25.61
CA LYS A 342 -16.09 -6.00 -25.43
C LYS A 342 -16.30 -6.41 -23.97
N ALA A 343 -15.68 -5.69 -23.02
CA ALA A 343 -15.90 -5.91 -21.59
C ALA A 343 -17.34 -5.60 -21.16
N GLU A 344 -17.98 -4.58 -21.77
CA GLU A 344 -19.37 -4.22 -21.53
C GLU A 344 -20.34 -5.30 -22.02
N THR A 345 -20.08 -5.91 -23.19
CA THR A 345 -20.93 -6.98 -23.74
C THR A 345 -20.83 -8.30 -22.97
N VAL A 346 -19.71 -8.55 -22.26
CA VAL A 346 -19.54 -9.75 -21.42
C VAL A 346 -20.29 -9.60 -20.09
N ARG A 347 -20.42 -8.37 -19.55
CA ARG A 347 -21.26 -8.12 -18.35
C ARG A 347 -22.75 -8.09 -18.62
N GLU A 348 -23.19 -7.98 -19.88
CA GLU A 348 -24.61 -7.99 -20.27
C GLU A 348 -25.20 -9.38 -20.58
N LYS A 349 -24.46 -10.49 -20.42
CA LYS A 349 -24.96 -11.84 -20.62
C LYS A 349 -25.23 -12.58 -19.31
N PRO A 350 -26.20 -13.41 -19.31
CA PRO A 350 -27.63 -13.26 -18.97
C PRO A 350 -27.97 -14.03 -17.70
N ALA A 351 -29.16 -13.72 -17.18
CA ALA A 351 -29.84 -14.57 -16.23
C ALA A 351 -29.79 -16.04 -16.69
N ILE A 352 -29.14 -16.86 -15.89
CA ILE A 352 -29.21 -18.31 -15.99
C ILE A 352 -30.69 -18.69 -15.96
N LYS A 353 -31.22 -19.21 -17.06
CA LYS A 353 -32.52 -19.86 -17.08
C LYS A 353 -32.50 -20.90 -15.98
N ARG A 354 -33.30 -20.69 -14.95
CA ARG A 354 -33.64 -21.75 -14.01
C ARG A 354 -34.26 -22.89 -14.80
N ARG A 355 -33.53 -23.97 -14.89
CA ARG A 355 -34.05 -25.27 -15.28
C ARG A 355 -34.79 -25.78 -14.05
N ASP A 356 -36.06 -26.07 -14.18
CA ASP A 356 -36.85 -26.70 -13.14
C ASP A 356 -36.13 -27.98 -12.69
N GLU A 357 -35.57 -27.96 -11.49
CA GLU A 357 -34.96 -29.15 -10.90
C GLU A 357 -36.04 -29.93 -10.15
N GLU A 358 -36.39 -31.08 -10.69
CA GLU A 358 -37.03 -32.14 -9.94
C GLU A 358 -36.15 -32.54 -8.74
N PRO A 359 -36.70 -32.91 -7.59
CA PRO A 359 -35.97 -33.23 -6.38
C PRO A 359 -35.20 -34.55 -6.57
N MET A 360 -33.92 -34.47 -6.90
CA MET A 360 -33.06 -35.64 -6.99
C MET A 360 -32.48 -35.94 -5.60
N ASN A 361 -32.99 -37.00 -5.02
CA ASN A 361 -32.51 -37.67 -3.81
C ASN A 361 -31.05 -38.14 -4.02
N ARG A 362 -30.05 -37.33 -3.67
CA ARG A 362 -28.63 -37.71 -3.73
C ARG A 362 -28.14 -38.07 -2.32
N SER A 363 -28.05 -39.37 -2.07
CA SER A 363 -27.20 -39.90 -1.02
C SER A 363 -25.77 -39.42 -1.27
N ARG A 364 -25.22 -38.62 -0.34
CA ARG A 364 -23.84 -38.17 -0.36
C ARG A 364 -22.89 -39.36 -0.18
N LYS A 365 -22.34 -39.89 -1.26
CA LYS A 365 -21.19 -40.78 -1.20
C LYS A 365 -19.95 -39.92 -0.85
N ILE A 366 -19.40 -40.15 0.33
CA ILE A 366 -18.13 -39.54 0.78
C ILE A 366 -17.05 -39.98 -0.24
N PRO A 367 -16.25 -39.06 -0.80
CA PRO A 367 -15.18 -39.42 -1.74
C PRO A 367 -14.18 -40.37 -1.05
N TRP A 368 -13.83 -41.45 -1.72
CA TRP A 368 -12.95 -42.51 -1.19
C TRP A 368 -11.59 -41.97 -0.71
N GLY A 369 -11.11 -40.84 -1.28
CA GLY A 369 -9.92 -40.12 -0.84
C GLY A 369 -10.00 -39.61 0.60
N ILE A 370 -11.16 -39.15 1.08
CA ILE A 370 -11.33 -38.70 2.48
C ILE A 370 -11.26 -39.88 3.44
N ILE A 371 -11.83 -41.03 3.06
CA ILE A 371 -11.79 -42.24 3.88
C ILE A 371 -10.33 -42.75 4.01
N MET A 372 -9.56 -42.72 2.92
CA MET A 372 -8.14 -43.11 2.93
C MET A 372 -7.29 -42.13 3.72
N PHE A 373 -7.58 -40.83 3.68
CA PHE A 373 -6.85 -39.81 4.45
C PHE A 373 -7.08 -39.97 5.97
N VAL A 374 -8.33 -40.19 6.39
CA VAL A 374 -8.68 -40.41 7.80
C VAL A 374 -8.06 -41.72 8.32
N ALA A 375 -8.04 -42.79 7.50
CA ALA A 375 -7.39 -44.03 7.85
C ALA A 375 -5.86 -43.88 8.01
N ALA A 376 -5.20 -43.17 7.11
CA ALA A 376 -3.77 -42.87 7.18
C ALA A 376 -3.42 -42.04 8.43
N LEU A 377 -4.23 -41.02 8.76
CA LEU A 377 -4.07 -40.20 9.96
C LEU A 377 -4.22 -41.04 11.26
N ALA A 378 -5.18 -41.95 11.30
CA ALA A 378 -5.39 -42.84 12.43
C ALA A 378 -4.18 -43.79 12.64
N VAL A 379 -3.58 -44.31 11.56
CA VAL A 379 -2.37 -45.15 11.61
C VAL A 379 -1.18 -44.34 12.12
N LEU A 380 -1.03 -43.09 11.65
CA LEU A 380 0.06 -42.19 12.05
C LEU A 380 -0.04 -41.86 13.57
N LEU A 381 -1.23 -41.54 14.04
CA LEU A 381 -1.49 -41.26 15.46
C LEU A 381 -1.26 -42.53 16.34
N GLY A 382 -1.62 -43.72 15.84
CA GLY A 382 -1.34 -44.97 16.48
C GLY A 382 0.17 -45.28 16.61
N LEU A 383 0.94 -45.00 15.54
CA LEU A 383 2.39 -45.12 15.55
C LEU A 383 3.07 -44.12 16.51
N LEU A 384 2.59 -42.86 16.53
CA LEU A 384 3.05 -41.86 17.49
C LEU A 384 2.77 -42.30 18.95
N ALA A 385 1.57 -42.76 19.23
CA ALA A 385 1.20 -43.25 20.57
C ALA A 385 2.04 -44.48 20.99
N PHE A 386 2.40 -45.35 20.03
CA PHE A 386 3.28 -46.50 20.28
C PHE A 386 4.72 -46.06 20.59
N ILE A 387 5.26 -45.06 19.85
CA ILE A 387 6.59 -44.49 20.10
C ILE A 387 6.67 -43.85 21.49
N PHE A 388 5.61 -43.12 21.91
CA PHE A 388 5.57 -42.47 23.21
C PHE A 388 5.37 -43.46 24.40
N ARG A 389 4.87 -44.66 24.14
CA ARG A 389 4.63 -45.66 25.20
C ARG A 389 5.84 -46.58 25.47
N PHE A 390 6.82 -46.63 24.53
CA PHE A 390 8.01 -47.45 24.67
C PHE A 390 9.25 -46.70 24.16
N PRO A 391 9.77 -45.73 24.97
CA PRO A 391 10.85 -44.85 24.48
C PRO A 391 12.24 -45.49 24.38
N ASP A 392 12.52 -46.64 24.97
CA ASP A 392 13.90 -47.09 25.20
C ASP A 392 14.37 -48.29 24.38
N GLU A 393 13.52 -48.98 23.64
CA GLU A 393 13.94 -50.23 22.96
C GLU A 393 14.07 -50.15 21.40
N LEU A 394 13.60 -49.13 20.75
CA LEU A 394 13.55 -49.12 19.26
C LEU A 394 14.58 -48.22 18.58
N LEU A 395 15.32 -47.42 19.32
CA LEU A 395 16.42 -46.60 18.76
C LEU A 395 17.75 -47.10 19.38
N GLY A 396 18.26 -48.16 18.81
CA GLY A 396 19.57 -48.71 19.14
C GLY A 396 20.72 -47.75 18.81
N LEU A 397 20.86 -46.68 19.63
CA LEU A 397 22.06 -45.85 19.66
C LEU A 397 22.90 -46.27 20.85
N GLY A 398 23.63 -47.37 20.66
CA GLY A 398 24.66 -47.83 21.58
C GLY A 398 25.79 -46.83 21.68
N LYS A 399 25.99 -46.37 22.91
CA LYS A 399 27.24 -45.74 23.32
C LYS A 399 28.37 -46.72 23.08
N ASN A 400 29.41 -46.32 22.36
CA ASN A 400 30.75 -46.89 22.58
C ASN A 400 31.84 -45.85 22.51
N ASN A 401 32.56 -45.89 23.51
CA ASN A 401 33.71 -45.29 24.10
C ASN A 401 34.99 -45.65 23.34
N ARG A 402 35.91 -44.69 23.27
CA ARG A 402 37.39 -44.71 23.27
C ARG A 402 38.09 -46.04 22.90
N ASN A 403 39.01 -45.99 22.01
CA ASN A 403 40.49 -45.98 22.21
C ASN A 403 41.27 -46.52 21.02
N ASN A 404 42.28 -45.73 20.67
CA ASN A 404 43.66 -46.07 20.36
C ASN A 404 44.03 -47.13 19.31
N SER A 405 44.86 -46.62 18.49
CA SER A 405 46.22 -47.05 18.12
C SER A 405 46.41 -47.77 16.78
N SER A 406 47.26 -47.11 16.05
CA SER A 406 48.43 -47.59 15.32
C SER A 406 48.29 -48.64 14.22
N GLY A 407 48.77 -48.22 13.09
CA GLY A 407 49.76 -49.11 12.44
C GLY A 407 49.57 -49.29 10.95
N THR A 408 50.60 -48.81 10.22
CA THR A 408 51.23 -49.39 8.99
C THR A 408 50.32 -49.52 7.76
N GLY A 409 50.48 -48.76 6.69
CA GLY A 409 51.65 -48.72 5.83
C GLY A 409 51.39 -49.58 4.61
N ILE A 410 51.45 -49.05 3.44
CA ILE A 410 52.16 -49.49 2.29
C ILE A 410 52.01 -48.54 1.13
N ASN A 411 53.13 -48.13 0.58
CA ASN A 411 53.37 -47.35 -0.61
C ASN A 411 52.67 -47.89 -1.87
N GLU A 412 52.32 -47.03 -2.79
CA GLU A 412 52.86 -47.12 -4.16
C GLU A 412 52.86 -45.77 -4.85
N THR A 413 53.98 -45.44 -5.40
CA THR A 413 54.47 -44.32 -6.14
C THR A 413 53.82 -44.18 -7.52
N SER A 414 53.56 -42.97 -7.96
CA SER A 414 54.00 -42.48 -9.28
C SER A 414 53.83 -40.96 -9.37
N GLU A 415 54.88 -40.34 -9.47
CA GLU A 415 55.51 -39.21 -10.11
C GLU A 415 54.60 -38.08 -10.75
N ASP A 416 54.97 -36.85 -10.35
CA ASP A 416 55.15 -35.62 -11.10
C ASP A 416 53.91 -34.95 -11.75
N ALA A 417 53.45 -33.90 -11.05
CA ALA A 417 53.36 -32.58 -11.65
C ALA A 417 53.33 -31.52 -10.53
N SER A 418 54.41 -30.82 -10.36
CA SER A 418 54.53 -29.59 -9.59
C SER A 418 53.57 -28.54 -10.13
N GLY A 419 52.55 -28.28 -9.37
CA GLY A 419 51.65 -27.14 -9.52
C GLY A 419 51.25 -26.71 -8.12
N ASP A 420 51.84 -25.61 -7.65
CA ASP A 420 51.55 -24.90 -6.41
C ASP A 420 50.06 -24.57 -6.36
N SER A 421 49.24 -25.45 -5.79
CA SER A 421 47.86 -25.18 -5.50
C SER A 421 47.74 -24.65 -4.07
N SER A 422 48.14 -23.40 -3.89
CA SER A 422 47.59 -22.61 -2.80
C SER A 422 46.07 -22.63 -2.96
N TYR A 423 45.34 -23.20 -1.99
CA TYR A 423 43.89 -23.21 -1.99
C TYR A 423 43.40 -21.78 -1.88
N ASN A 424 43.12 -21.14 -3.03
CA ASN A 424 42.53 -19.79 -3.06
C ASN A 424 41.08 -19.88 -2.63
N VAL A 425 40.76 -19.31 -1.47
CA VAL A 425 39.39 -19.08 -1.01
C VAL A 425 38.84 -17.85 -1.68
N VAL A 426 37.56 -17.85 -1.99
CA VAL A 426 36.90 -16.74 -2.67
C VAL A 426 36.23 -15.82 -1.64
N VAL A 427 36.55 -14.53 -1.67
CA VAL A 427 35.98 -13.54 -0.77
C VAL A 427 34.46 -13.38 -1.02
N PRO A 428 33.61 -13.60 0.00
CA PRO A 428 32.18 -13.37 -0.12
C PRO A 428 31.83 -11.87 -0.06
N ASN A 429 30.61 -11.51 -0.47
CA ASN A 429 30.08 -10.19 -0.23
C ASN A 429 29.66 -10.05 1.25
N PHE A 430 30.34 -9.16 1.99
CA PHE A 430 30.00 -8.80 3.37
C PHE A 430 29.17 -7.52 3.46
N ILE A 431 29.17 -6.68 2.44
CA ILE A 431 28.43 -5.41 2.42
C ILE A 431 26.93 -5.71 2.53
N GLY A 432 26.24 -4.96 3.39
CA GLY A 432 24.81 -5.14 3.67
C GLY A 432 24.51 -6.23 4.72
N ARG A 433 25.54 -6.82 5.34
CA ARG A 433 25.36 -7.80 6.43
C ARG A 433 25.63 -7.14 7.77
N TYR A 434 24.90 -7.56 8.81
CA TYR A 434 25.19 -7.15 10.18
C TYR A 434 26.46 -7.81 10.71
N ARG A 435 27.30 -7.04 11.41
CA ARG A 435 28.51 -7.53 12.06
C ARG A 435 28.26 -8.76 12.90
N GLU A 436 27.22 -8.77 13.73
CA GLU A 436 26.86 -9.89 14.61
C GLU A 436 26.60 -11.21 13.86
N LYS A 437 26.22 -11.16 12.58
CA LYS A 437 25.97 -12.32 11.73
C LYS A 437 27.21 -12.80 10.98
N VAL A 438 28.23 -11.95 10.92
CA VAL A 438 29.51 -12.23 10.24
C VAL A 438 30.57 -12.59 11.26
N GLU A 439 30.67 -11.87 12.36
CA GLU A 439 31.62 -12.09 13.44
C GLU A 439 31.35 -13.44 14.14
N GLY A 440 32.37 -14.28 14.22
CA GLY A 440 32.26 -15.60 14.85
C GLY A 440 31.54 -16.67 14.01
N ASN A 441 31.09 -16.34 12.80
CA ASN A 441 30.46 -17.32 11.92
C ASN A 441 31.52 -18.30 11.37
N GLU A 442 31.30 -19.59 11.60
CA GLU A 442 32.22 -20.66 11.18
C GLU A 442 32.47 -20.71 9.67
N THR A 443 31.52 -20.26 8.87
CA THR A 443 31.65 -20.20 7.40
C THR A 443 32.76 -19.27 6.94
N TYR A 444 33.16 -18.28 7.75
CA TYR A 444 34.16 -17.26 7.40
C TYR A 444 35.50 -17.44 8.12
N ARG A 445 35.70 -18.55 8.84
CA ARG A 445 36.94 -18.85 9.58
C ARG A 445 38.21 -18.89 8.71
N GLN A 446 38.05 -19.07 7.43
CA GLN A 446 39.13 -19.07 6.43
C GLN A 446 39.65 -17.65 6.15
N PHE A 447 39.04 -16.61 6.70
CA PHE A 447 39.47 -15.20 6.60
C PHE A 447 39.78 -14.66 7.98
N LYS A 448 40.72 -13.71 8.04
CA LYS A 448 40.94 -12.91 9.22
C LYS A 448 40.12 -11.62 9.08
N LEU A 449 38.93 -11.58 9.67
CA LEU A 449 38.05 -10.42 9.60
C LEU A 449 38.45 -9.39 10.66
N VAL A 450 38.62 -8.14 10.24
CA VAL A 450 38.90 -6.97 11.09
C VAL A 450 37.75 -5.99 10.90
N PHE A 451 37.15 -5.52 12.00
CA PHE A 451 36.02 -4.59 11.98
C PHE A 451 36.49 -3.21 12.44
N GLU A 452 36.14 -2.19 11.66
CA GLU A 452 36.36 -0.79 11.97
C GLU A 452 35.01 -0.08 12.00
N GLU A 453 34.73 0.67 13.07
CA GLU A 453 33.48 1.39 13.23
C GLU A 453 33.62 2.81 12.69
N GLU A 454 32.65 3.26 11.87
CA GLU A 454 32.64 4.59 11.27
C GLU A 454 31.20 5.09 11.14
N ASN A 455 30.97 6.39 11.34
CA ASN A 455 29.64 6.97 11.14
C ASN A 455 29.24 6.91 9.67
N ASN A 456 28.04 6.42 9.40
CA ASN A 456 27.50 6.34 8.06
C ASN A 456 25.99 6.56 8.07
N SER A 457 25.54 7.65 7.42
CA SER A 457 24.12 8.03 7.36
C SER A 457 23.30 7.16 6.41
N SER A 458 23.94 6.39 5.51
CA SER A 458 23.29 5.56 4.51
C SER A 458 23.07 4.11 4.94
N TYR A 459 23.71 3.68 6.04
CA TYR A 459 23.63 2.31 6.53
C TYR A 459 23.24 2.28 8.02
N PRO A 460 22.32 1.38 8.41
CA PRO A 460 21.95 1.19 9.81
C PRO A 460 23.13 0.85 10.71
N GLU A 461 23.03 1.17 11.98
CA GLU A 461 23.98 0.80 13.01
C GLU A 461 24.23 -0.71 13.03
N GLY A 462 25.51 -1.13 13.08
CA GLY A 462 25.94 -2.52 13.07
C GLY A 462 26.05 -3.16 11.69
N MET A 463 25.72 -2.46 10.61
CA MET A 463 25.78 -2.99 9.25
C MET A 463 27.13 -2.70 8.59
N ILE A 464 27.67 -3.67 7.87
CA ILE A 464 28.91 -3.54 7.10
C ILE A 464 28.60 -2.80 5.80
N PHE A 465 29.25 -1.67 5.57
CA PHE A 465 29.02 -0.84 4.39
C PHE A 465 30.21 -0.79 3.43
N GLU A 466 31.40 -1.26 3.86
CA GLU A 466 32.59 -1.32 3.02
C GLU A 466 33.42 -2.56 3.37
N GLN A 467 34.06 -3.17 2.38
CA GLN A 467 35.04 -4.24 2.55
C GLN A 467 36.29 -3.96 1.74
N SER A 468 37.47 -4.20 2.34
CA SER A 468 38.77 -3.86 1.74
C SER A 468 39.13 -4.68 0.51
N ILE A 469 38.58 -5.88 0.38
CA ILE A 469 38.79 -6.78 -0.76
C ILE A 469 37.44 -7.06 -1.40
N LYS A 470 37.35 -6.81 -2.70
CA LYS A 470 36.09 -6.99 -3.46
C LYS A 470 35.60 -8.43 -3.38
N ASP A 471 34.30 -8.61 -3.37
CA ASP A 471 33.65 -9.93 -3.47
C ASP A 471 34.10 -10.72 -4.72
N LYS A 472 34.06 -12.03 -4.62
CA LYS A 472 34.49 -12.99 -5.66
C LYS A 472 35.99 -12.91 -6.00
N THR A 473 36.81 -12.15 -5.26
CA THR A 473 38.26 -12.14 -5.41
C THR A 473 38.86 -13.41 -4.79
N PRO A 474 39.67 -14.21 -5.52
CA PRO A 474 40.38 -15.33 -4.94
C PRO A 474 41.55 -14.82 -4.08
N VAL A 475 41.67 -15.31 -2.84
CA VAL A 475 42.73 -14.96 -1.88
C VAL A 475 43.24 -16.21 -1.16
N GLU A 476 44.40 -16.12 -0.53
CA GLU A 476 44.92 -17.19 0.31
C GLU A 476 44.11 -17.32 1.60
N GLU A 477 44.03 -18.53 2.15
CA GLU A 477 43.43 -18.77 3.46
C GLU A 477 44.19 -17.98 4.55
N GLY A 478 43.42 -17.33 5.44
CA GLY A 478 43.98 -16.44 6.46
C GLY A 478 44.17 -14.99 6.01
N THR A 479 43.81 -14.64 4.77
CA THR A 479 43.85 -13.24 4.30
C THR A 479 43.03 -12.34 5.21
N GLU A 480 43.63 -11.20 5.60
CA GLU A 480 42.94 -10.17 6.39
C GLU A 480 42.03 -9.35 5.51
N ILE A 481 40.76 -9.23 5.92
CA ILE A 481 39.75 -8.41 5.27
C ILE A 481 39.25 -7.39 6.28
N LEU A 482 39.47 -6.10 5.99
CA LEU A 482 38.91 -5.01 6.76
C LEU A 482 37.47 -4.77 6.33
N LEU A 483 36.57 -4.75 7.31
CA LEU A 483 35.13 -4.51 7.15
C LEU A 483 34.75 -3.25 7.94
N LYS A 484 34.27 -2.22 7.26
CA LYS A 484 33.78 -1.04 7.94
C LYS A 484 32.32 -1.24 8.32
N VAL A 485 32.03 -0.97 9.59
CA VAL A 485 30.70 -1.15 10.22
C VAL A 485 30.13 0.21 10.54
N SER A 486 28.92 0.46 10.10
CA SER A 486 28.21 1.69 10.40
C SER A 486 27.88 1.79 11.89
N THR A 487 28.14 2.95 12.50
CA THR A 487 27.61 3.34 13.82
C THR A 487 26.31 4.14 13.69
N GLY A 488 25.73 4.16 12.48
CA GLY A 488 24.58 4.99 12.16
C GLY A 488 24.96 6.45 11.86
N PRO A 489 23.96 7.30 11.64
CA PRO A 489 24.18 8.73 11.43
C PRO A 489 24.67 9.42 12.70
N GLU A 490 25.36 10.54 12.52
CA GLU A 490 25.65 11.45 13.62
C GLU A 490 24.33 11.92 14.25
N LYS A 491 24.28 12.04 15.57
CA LYS A 491 23.10 12.48 16.32
C LYS A 491 23.37 13.83 17.00
N VAL A 492 22.33 14.67 17.02
CA VAL A 492 22.31 15.95 17.69
C VAL A 492 21.05 16.09 18.54
N PRO A 493 21.09 16.89 19.63
CA PRO A 493 19.87 17.09 20.42
C PRO A 493 18.85 17.92 19.63
N MET A 494 17.60 17.45 19.62
CA MET A 494 16.48 18.12 18.98
C MET A 494 16.23 19.50 19.59
N PRO A 495 16.16 20.58 18.81
CA PRO A 495 15.81 21.90 19.32
C PRO A 495 14.31 22.02 19.60
N GLN A 496 13.93 23.02 20.42
CA GLN A 496 12.54 23.37 20.64
C GLN A 496 12.00 24.16 19.45
N CYS A 497 11.16 23.54 18.65
CA CYS A 497 10.51 24.18 17.51
C CYS A 497 9.06 24.62 17.83
N VAL A 498 8.40 23.98 18.80
CA VAL A 498 7.02 24.31 19.17
C VAL A 498 6.91 25.76 19.67
N GLY A 499 6.00 26.53 19.09
CA GLY A 499 5.80 27.96 19.36
C GLY A 499 6.59 28.90 18.44
N LEU A 500 7.47 28.38 17.59
CA LEU A 500 8.16 29.16 16.55
C LEU A 500 7.30 29.22 15.28
N THR A 501 7.57 30.20 14.43
CA THR A 501 7.07 30.18 13.05
C THR A 501 7.73 29.03 12.29
N ILE A 502 7.05 28.53 11.27
CA ILE A 502 7.64 27.42 10.45
C ILE A 502 8.96 27.85 9.80
N GLU A 503 9.12 29.11 9.44
CA GLU A 503 10.37 29.66 8.88
C GLU A 503 11.50 29.66 9.90
N GLU A 504 11.24 30.01 11.16
CA GLU A 504 12.25 29.97 12.23
C GLU A 504 12.60 28.54 12.58
N ALA A 505 11.63 27.62 12.61
CA ALA A 505 11.88 26.20 12.85
C ALA A 505 12.74 25.58 11.73
N ARG A 506 12.48 25.90 10.46
CA ARG A 506 13.33 25.50 9.32
C ARG A 506 14.77 25.93 9.51
N ALA A 507 14.97 27.23 9.75
CA ALA A 507 16.32 27.77 9.91
C ALA A 507 17.08 27.08 11.03
N LEU A 508 16.42 26.78 12.14
CA LEU A 508 17.02 26.12 13.30
C LEU A 508 17.39 24.66 13.03
N LEU A 509 16.53 23.93 12.31
CA LEU A 509 16.76 22.52 11.95
C LEU A 509 17.83 22.38 10.87
N ASP A 510 17.82 23.28 9.87
CA ASP A 510 18.82 23.33 8.81
C ASP A 510 20.23 23.65 9.35
N GLU A 511 20.33 24.58 10.32
CA GLU A 511 21.60 24.92 10.99
C GLU A 511 22.23 23.70 11.70
N GLN A 512 21.39 22.80 12.23
CA GLN A 512 21.84 21.59 12.93
C GLN A 512 21.95 20.37 12.00
N GLY A 513 21.61 20.50 10.72
CA GLY A 513 21.65 19.41 9.75
C GLY A 513 20.62 18.32 10.02
N ILE A 514 19.56 18.63 10.77
CA ILE A 514 18.45 17.71 11.06
C ILE A 514 17.56 17.60 9.84
N VAL A 515 17.31 16.39 9.37
CA VAL A 515 16.37 16.14 8.27
C VAL A 515 14.96 16.06 8.83
N TYR A 516 14.08 16.93 8.36
CA TYR A 516 12.70 17.03 8.84
C TYR A 516 11.68 16.96 7.69
N GLN A 517 10.45 16.70 8.07
CA GLN A 517 9.29 16.78 7.20
C GLN A 517 8.24 17.66 7.82
N GLU A 518 7.76 18.62 7.06
CA GLU A 518 6.70 19.52 7.46
C GLU A 518 5.34 18.88 7.24
N VAL A 519 4.45 19.04 8.24
CA VAL A 519 3.09 18.53 8.19
C VAL A 519 2.12 19.70 8.42
N PRO A 520 1.56 20.28 7.36
CA PRO A 520 0.59 21.36 7.47
C PRO A 520 -0.75 20.87 8.03
N ASN A 521 -1.32 21.61 8.97
CA ASN A 521 -2.66 21.39 9.49
C ASN A 521 -3.56 22.58 9.13
N PHE A 522 -4.64 22.32 8.41
CA PHE A 522 -5.58 23.33 7.92
C PHE A 522 -6.76 23.58 8.88
N SER A 523 -6.73 23.04 10.09
CA SER A 523 -7.72 23.31 11.13
C SER A 523 -7.66 24.76 11.59
N MET A 524 -8.82 25.33 11.94
CA MET A 524 -8.94 26.65 12.57
C MET A 524 -8.48 26.64 14.05
N GLU A 525 -8.17 25.47 14.60
CA GLU A 525 -7.76 25.29 15.99
C GLU A 525 -6.31 25.74 16.24
N TYR A 526 -5.47 25.72 15.20
CA TYR A 526 -4.04 26.05 15.30
C TYR A 526 -3.75 27.40 14.66
N GLU A 527 -2.89 28.15 15.33
CA GLU A 527 -2.45 29.46 14.84
C GLU A 527 -1.69 29.31 13.52
N TYR A 528 -2.04 30.16 12.55
CA TYR A 528 -1.43 30.15 11.23
C TYR A 528 0.08 30.36 11.31
N ASN A 529 0.83 29.52 10.58
CA ASN A 529 2.28 29.58 10.45
C ASN A 529 3.07 29.28 11.73
N ILE A 530 2.43 28.77 12.78
CA ILE A 530 3.07 28.41 14.06
C ILE A 530 3.17 26.90 14.19
N VAL A 531 4.35 26.42 14.61
CA VAL A 531 4.56 25.01 14.94
C VAL A 531 3.87 24.71 16.27
N TYR A 532 2.94 23.77 16.25
CA TYR A 532 2.21 23.36 17.45
C TYR A 532 2.66 22.00 18.02
N GLU A 533 3.38 21.18 17.21
CA GLU A 533 3.85 19.86 17.63
C GLU A 533 5.14 19.50 16.87
N GLN A 534 6.00 18.73 17.51
CA GLN A 534 7.18 18.10 16.91
C GLN A 534 7.27 16.64 17.35
N SER A 535 7.70 15.73 16.46
CA SER A 535 7.69 14.28 16.71
C SER A 535 8.78 13.81 17.69
N ALA A 536 9.86 14.57 17.84
CA ALA A 536 10.93 14.32 18.81
C ALA A 536 10.91 15.42 19.90
N ALA A 537 11.09 15.05 21.15
CA ALA A 537 11.08 16.01 22.25
C ALA A 537 12.34 16.89 22.22
N GLU A 538 12.27 18.11 22.80
CA GLU A 538 13.44 18.96 23.01
C GLU A 538 14.54 18.19 23.76
N GLY A 539 15.77 18.20 23.21
CA GLY A 539 16.95 17.52 23.79
C GLY A 539 17.00 16.02 23.47
N GLU A 540 16.03 15.44 22.79
CA GLU A 540 16.11 14.07 22.31
C GLU A 540 17.15 13.97 21.19
N GLU A 541 18.00 12.92 21.22
CA GLU A 541 19.03 12.68 20.23
C GLU A 541 18.41 12.25 18.88
N VAL A 542 18.48 13.13 17.89
CA VAL A 542 17.97 12.90 16.53
C VAL A 542 19.10 12.81 15.52
N ALA A 543 18.91 12.01 14.50
CA ALA A 543 19.90 11.77 13.45
C ALA A 543 20.06 12.97 12.52
N THR A 544 21.31 13.27 12.14
CA THR A 544 21.64 14.27 11.11
C THR A 544 22.01 13.59 9.81
N GLY A 545 21.75 14.27 8.69
CA GLY A 545 22.16 13.80 7.36
C GLY A 545 21.56 12.47 6.92
N ASN A 546 20.57 11.91 7.63
CA ASN A 546 19.92 10.65 7.31
C ASN A 546 18.53 10.91 6.75
N THR A 547 18.31 10.53 5.50
CA THR A 547 17.01 10.63 4.83
C THR A 547 15.99 9.60 5.32
N MET A 548 16.42 8.54 6.02
CA MET A 548 15.55 7.47 6.52
C MET A 548 14.85 7.84 7.84
N THR A 549 15.48 8.69 8.67
CA THR A 549 14.91 9.12 9.95
C THR A 549 14.64 10.61 9.87
N LYS A 550 13.37 10.99 9.66
CA LYS A 550 12.95 12.39 9.61
C LYS A 550 12.24 12.77 10.89
N VAL A 551 12.49 13.99 11.36
CA VAL A 551 11.66 14.62 12.39
C VAL A 551 10.44 15.23 11.71
N PHE A 552 9.25 15.06 12.29
CA PHE A 552 8.03 15.69 11.79
C PHE A 552 7.74 16.96 12.57
N ILE A 553 7.47 18.04 11.84
CA ILE A 553 7.10 19.34 12.39
C ILE A 553 5.69 19.69 11.92
N TYR A 554 4.78 19.81 12.86
CA TYR A 554 3.36 20.06 12.62
C TYR A 554 3.07 21.54 12.83
N TYR A 555 2.47 22.23 11.85
CA TYR A 555 2.18 23.66 11.93
C TYR A 555 0.79 24.00 11.36
N GLY A 556 0.21 25.11 11.86
CA GLY A 556 -1.06 25.64 11.37
C GLY A 556 -0.90 26.25 9.98
N ALA A 557 -1.69 25.77 8.99
CA ALA A 557 -1.61 26.19 7.59
C ALA A 557 -2.86 26.91 7.10
N ASN A 558 -3.85 27.17 7.96
CA ASN A 558 -5.10 27.82 7.58
C ASN A 558 -5.00 29.35 7.70
N GLN A 559 -4.81 30.05 6.57
CA GLN A 559 -4.74 31.51 6.52
C GLN A 559 -6.02 32.21 6.98
N ALA A 560 -7.17 31.55 6.96
CA ALA A 560 -8.42 32.14 7.45
C ALA A 560 -8.40 32.35 8.98
N ALA A 561 -7.59 31.59 9.72
CA ALA A 561 -7.40 31.78 11.15
C ALA A 561 -6.71 33.11 11.52
N GLN A 562 -5.95 33.69 10.59
CA GLN A 562 -5.25 34.97 10.79
C GLN A 562 -6.15 36.21 10.60
N ASN A 563 -7.27 36.06 9.87
CA ASN A 563 -8.18 37.15 9.50
C ASN A 563 -9.44 37.23 10.38
N SER A 564 -9.57 36.35 11.38
CA SER A 564 -10.68 36.43 12.33
C SER A 564 -10.30 37.32 13.53
N ASP A 565 -10.45 38.61 13.39
CA ASP A 565 -10.55 39.55 14.54
C ASP A 565 -11.79 39.27 15.41
N ASP A 566 -12.58 38.26 15.06
CA ASP A 566 -13.70 37.73 15.83
C ASP A 566 -13.26 36.51 16.66
N ASN A 567 -12.48 36.76 17.72
CA ASN A 567 -12.26 35.77 18.77
C ASN A 567 -13.54 35.71 19.67
N PRO A 568 -14.32 34.61 19.72
CA PRO A 568 -15.52 34.52 20.52
C PRO A 568 -15.29 34.47 22.04
N PHE A 569 -14.07 34.70 22.52
CA PHE A 569 -13.70 34.68 23.95
C PHE A 569 -13.23 36.04 24.50
N HIS A 570 -13.68 37.16 23.96
CA HIS A 570 -13.57 38.44 24.67
C HIS A 570 -14.90 38.82 25.28
N ILE A 571 -15.11 38.42 26.54
CA ILE A 571 -16.07 39.03 27.47
C ILE A 571 -15.38 40.28 28.00
N GLY A 572 -15.87 41.46 27.60
CA GLY A 572 -15.33 42.69 28.13
C GLY A 572 -16.16 43.91 27.73
N GLY A 573 -17.12 44.28 28.57
CA GLY A 573 -17.44 45.65 28.93
C GLY A 573 -18.28 46.48 27.97
N ASN A 574 -19.57 46.59 28.32
CA ASN A 574 -20.49 47.64 27.91
C ASN A 574 -19.90 49.04 27.98
N THR A 575 -20.10 49.85 26.95
CA THR A 575 -20.53 51.24 27.09
C THR A 575 -21.55 51.53 25.96
N TYR A 576 -22.76 51.82 26.40
CA TYR A 576 -23.79 52.46 25.59
C TYR A 576 -23.39 53.91 25.33
N GLU A 577 -23.52 54.37 24.10
CA GLU A 577 -23.93 55.75 23.80
C GLU A 577 -24.86 55.71 22.59
N ASP A 578 -26.09 56.13 22.86
CA ASP A 578 -27.11 56.45 21.89
C ASP A 578 -26.67 57.71 21.11
N ASP A 579 -26.95 57.73 19.82
CA ASP A 579 -27.37 58.96 19.16
C ASP A 579 -28.21 58.63 17.92
N ASP A 580 -29.47 59.10 18.01
CA ASP A 580 -30.43 59.22 16.94
C ASP A 580 -29.89 60.09 15.78
N ASP A 581 -30.14 59.77 14.55
CA ASP A 581 -30.82 60.75 13.67
C ASP A 581 -31.37 60.11 12.37
N ASP A 582 -32.52 60.56 12.09
CA ASP A 582 -33.54 60.50 11.09
C ASP A 582 -33.06 60.65 9.61
N GLY A 583 -33.67 59.88 8.74
CA GLY A 583 -34.22 60.56 7.56
C GLY A 583 -33.72 60.27 6.18
N THR A 584 -34.56 59.60 5.44
CA THR A 584 -35.00 59.93 4.06
C THR A 584 -34.42 59.11 2.88
N ILE A 585 -35.33 58.42 2.27
CA ILE A 585 -35.39 57.78 0.94
C ILE A 585 -35.00 58.77 -0.17
N HIS A 586 -34.20 58.26 -1.16
CA HIS A 586 -34.45 58.59 -2.56
C HIS A 586 -34.03 57.43 -3.52
N ILE A 587 -35.02 57.09 -4.35
CA ILE A 587 -34.97 56.18 -5.49
C ILE A 587 -34.24 56.87 -6.65
N GLY A 588 -33.40 56.09 -7.34
CA GLY A 588 -32.82 56.44 -8.63
C GLY A 588 -32.14 55.22 -9.24
#